data_c659a256a394ef570a5983274f660c8b
#
_entry.id   c659a256a394ef570a5983274f660c8b
#
_cell.length_a   1.000
_cell.length_b   1.000
_cell.length_c   1.000
_cell.angle_alpha   90.00
_cell.angle_beta   90.00
_cell.angle_gamma   90.00
#
_symmetry.space_group_name_H-M   'P 1'
#
loop_
_entity.id
_entity.type
_entity.pdbx_description
1 polymer ?
#
loop_
_entity_poly.entity_id
_entity_poly.type
_entity_poly.pdbx_seq_one_letter_code
_entity_poly.pdbx_strand_id
1 'polypeptide(L)'
;MSAVEHDAIRQTVRERYTHIAENEGCGCAPSCCGGPDNDSAATSQSVGYSAADTAVVPDGANMGLGCGTPLAIADLKPGETVLDLGSGGGFDCFLAAREVGAKGHVIGIDMTPAMITKARANAAKGRYANVEFRLGEIEHLPVADGCVDVIISNCVINLSPNKAQVFADAFRVLKPGGRLAVSDVVAFADLPDHIRNDPTLLTGCMAGASSIADIEAMLGAAGFEQIRIRPKDESKSFIRDWAPDKPITDYVVSATIEAVRPGACSCCCTDTDTPTLRQASADDLDAIRSLLSRCQLPGEDLTKASLRHFSVLASGTRIVGVCGIERFGSDGLIRSLAVDPVLRGRKFGEQLVAACESAAQDIGIERLYLLTTTARDYLLRLGYADVARESAPDGVRTHPQFQGLCPASARCLVKRLQ
;
A
#
# COMPACT_ATOMS: atom_id res chain seq x y z
N MET A 1 -19.25 6.33 -0.77
CA MET A 1 -18.99 7.80 -0.65
C MET A 1 -18.32 8.28 -1.92
N SER A 2 -18.61 9.52 -2.37
CA SER A 2 -17.97 10.14 -3.54
C SER A 2 -16.58 10.70 -3.18
N ALA A 3 -15.76 11.01 -4.18
CA ALA A 3 -14.45 11.64 -3.95
C ALA A 3 -14.56 13.01 -3.23
N VAL A 4 -15.65 13.75 -3.47
CA VAL A 4 -15.93 15.05 -2.82
C VAL A 4 -16.23 14.86 -1.33
N GLU A 5 -16.98 13.80 -0.96
CA GLU A 5 -17.26 13.50 0.45
C GLU A 5 -15.98 13.04 1.19
N HIS A 6 -15.11 12.28 0.52
CA HIS A 6 -13.82 11.90 1.08
C HIS A 6 -12.92 13.12 1.34
N ASP A 7 -12.90 14.09 0.42
CA ASP A 7 -12.12 15.32 0.58
C ASP A 7 -12.64 16.18 1.73
N ALA A 8 -13.95 16.29 1.88
CA ALA A 8 -14.58 17.02 3.00
C ALA A 8 -14.20 16.40 4.36
N ILE A 9 -14.16 15.08 4.47
CA ILE A 9 -13.72 14.39 5.69
C ILE A 9 -12.25 14.71 6.00
N ARG A 10 -11.37 14.60 5.00
CA ARG A 10 -9.94 14.94 5.17
C ARG A 10 -9.74 16.39 5.59
N GLN A 11 -10.51 17.32 5.00
CA GLN A 11 -10.45 18.72 5.35
C GLN A 11 -10.84 18.95 6.81
N THR A 12 -11.94 18.37 7.28
CA THR A 12 -12.39 18.46 8.69
C THR A 12 -11.33 17.94 9.65
N VAL A 13 -10.71 16.78 9.34
CA VAL A 13 -9.63 16.22 10.14
C VAL A 13 -8.40 17.15 10.13
N ARG A 14 -8.00 17.65 8.95
CA ARG A 14 -6.84 18.56 8.82
C ARG A 14 -7.01 19.85 9.62
N GLU A 15 -8.18 20.46 9.57
CA GLU A 15 -8.49 21.68 10.35
C GLU A 15 -8.39 21.41 11.85
N ARG A 16 -8.97 20.30 12.32
CA ARG A 16 -8.90 19.91 13.73
C ARG A 16 -7.45 19.73 14.21
N TYR A 17 -6.66 18.97 13.48
CA TYR A 17 -5.27 18.68 13.87
C TYR A 17 -4.32 19.87 13.65
N THR A 18 -4.62 20.78 12.74
CA THR A 18 -3.95 22.08 12.66
C THR A 18 -4.15 22.88 13.94
N HIS A 19 -5.41 22.99 14.40
CA HIS A 19 -5.70 23.69 15.64
C HIS A 19 -4.97 23.09 16.87
N ILE A 20 -4.91 21.76 16.94
CA ILE A 20 -4.18 21.04 18.01
C ILE A 20 -2.67 21.33 17.93
N ALA A 21 -2.08 21.34 16.73
CA ALA A 21 -0.65 21.59 16.53
C ALA A 21 -0.23 23.00 16.96
N GLU A 22 -1.11 24.00 16.72
CA GLU A 22 -0.83 25.42 16.97
C GLU A 22 -1.08 25.86 18.42
N ASN A 23 -2.00 25.19 19.14
CA ASN A 23 -2.48 25.67 20.45
C ASN A 23 -1.98 24.87 21.68
N GLU A 24 -0.93 24.04 21.52
CA GLU A 24 -0.31 23.24 22.62
C GLU A 24 -1.31 22.54 23.55
N GLY A 25 -2.34 21.91 23.00
CA GLY A 25 -3.35 21.17 23.77
C GLY A 25 -4.21 20.31 22.86
N CYS A 26 -4.93 19.34 23.44
CA CYS A 26 -5.80 18.42 22.67
C CYS A 26 -6.93 19.13 21.92
N GLY A 27 -7.11 20.45 22.09
CA GLY A 27 -8.15 21.25 21.44
C GLY A 27 -9.57 20.77 21.75
N CYS A 28 -9.75 19.90 22.74
CA CYS A 28 -11.03 19.43 23.22
C CYS A 28 -11.68 20.48 24.13
N ALA A 29 -13.01 20.45 24.26
CA ALA A 29 -13.68 21.22 25.30
C ALA A 29 -13.12 20.81 26.69
N PRO A 30 -13.13 21.68 27.69
CA PRO A 30 -12.55 21.42 29.03
C PRO A 30 -13.01 20.10 29.71
N SER A 31 -14.09 19.51 29.22
CA SER A 31 -14.65 18.23 29.68
C SER A 31 -14.09 16.99 28.98
N CYS A 32 -13.33 17.14 27.91
CA CYS A 32 -12.88 16.02 27.08
C CYS A 32 -11.52 15.42 27.52
N CYS A 33 -10.67 16.23 28.18
CA CYS A 33 -9.34 15.84 28.68
C CYS A 33 -9.19 16.40 30.09
N GLY A 34 -9.83 15.77 31.05
CA GLY A 34 -9.88 16.03 32.48
C GLY A 34 -8.98 17.13 33.06
N GLY A 35 -9.50 18.36 33.27
CA GLY A 35 -8.91 19.36 34.18
C GLY A 35 -7.93 20.35 33.54
N PRO A 36 -7.57 21.42 34.30
CA PRO A 36 -6.74 22.52 33.84
C PRO A 36 -5.24 22.19 33.67
N ASP A 37 -4.81 20.99 34.03
CA ASP A 37 -3.45 20.50 33.85
C ASP A 37 -3.48 19.41 32.75
N ASN A 38 -3.30 19.85 31.47
CA ASN A 38 -3.26 18.97 30.30
C ASN A 38 -1.90 18.23 30.26
N ASP A 39 -1.72 17.25 31.18
CA ASP A 39 -0.51 16.44 31.22
C ASP A 39 -0.54 15.37 30.12
N SER A 40 0.03 15.73 28.95
CA SER A 40 0.17 14.80 27.82
C SER A 40 0.98 13.55 28.19
N ALA A 41 1.89 13.64 29.16
CA ALA A 41 2.65 12.51 29.66
C ALA A 41 1.74 11.53 30.43
N ALA A 42 0.89 12.04 31.32
CA ALA A 42 -0.07 11.22 32.05
C ALA A 42 -1.07 10.55 31.10
N THR A 43 -1.55 11.27 30.07
CA THR A 43 -2.43 10.71 29.02
C THR A 43 -1.73 9.58 28.27
N SER A 44 -0.48 9.76 27.83
CA SER A 44 0.27 8.71 27.14
C SER A 44 0.55 7.50 28.04
N GLN A 45 0.82 7.74 29.33
CA GLN A 45 1.00 6.64 30.29
C GLN A 45 -0.28 5.83 30.51
N SER A 46 -1.46 6.47 30.49
CA SER A 46 -2.74 5.78 30.63
C SER A 46 -3.04 4.82 29.47
N VAL A 47 -2.47 5.05 28.28
CA VAL A 47 -2.61 4.18 27.11
C VAL A 47 -1.46 3.19 26.93
N GLY A 48 -0.48 3.17 27.87
CA GLY A 48 0.53 2.11 27.98
C GLY A 48 1.98 2.52 27.75
N TYR A 49 2.31 3.80 27.50
CA TYR A 49 3.69 4.26 27.48
C TYR A 49 4.29 4.33 28.89
N SER A 50 5.57 4.09 29.01
CA SER A 50 6.29 4.26 30.27
C SER A 50 6.63 5.73 30.55
N ALA A 51 6.90 6.06 31.82
CA ALA A 51 7.42 7.38 32.16
C ALA A 51 8.79 7.66 31.51
N ALA A 52 9.58 6.62 31.25
CA ALA A 52 10.83 6.74 30.52
C ALA A 52 10.60 7.12 29.04
N ASP A 53 9.58 6.57 28.39
CA ASP A 53 9.25 6.90 26.99
C ASP A 53 8.85 8.37 26.84
N THR A 54 8.05 8.88 27.76
CA THR A 54 7.61 10.28 27.72
C THR A 54 8.74 11.27 28.07
N ALA A 55 9.72 10.86 28.85
CA ALA A 55 10.85 11.71 29.27
C ALA A 55 11.98 11.81 28.25
N VAL A 56 12.11 10.87 27.31
CA VAL A 56 13.27 10.81 26.39
C VAL A 56 13.03 11.49 25.05
N VAL A 57 11.81 11.90 24.74
CA VAL A 57 11.47 12.59 23.51
C VAL A 57 11.55 14.11 23.67
N PRO A 58 11.74 14.88 22.59
CA PRO A 58 11.73 16.34 22.68
C PRO A 58 10.39 16.88 23.20
N ASP A 59 10.45 17.94 24.02
CA ASP A 59 9.23 18.65 24.47
C ASP A 59 8.39 19.10 23.28
N GLY A 60 7.08 18.87 23.33
CA GLY A 60 6.13 19.15 22.26
C GLY A 60 5.98 18.01 21.25
N ALA A 61 6.75 16.92 21.35
CA ALA A 61 6.55 15.73 20.52
C ALA A 61 5.36 14.91 21.02
N ASN A 62 5.27 14.69 22.33
CA ASN A 62 4.15 14.02 22.95
C ASN A 62 2.98 15.00 23.11
N MET A 63 1.88 14.71 22.45
CA MET A 63 0.65 15.52 22.45
C MET A 63 -0.55 14.80 23.08
N GLY A 64 -0.34 13.59 23.63
CA GLY A 64 -1.38 12.79 24.29
C GLY A 64 -2.50 12.30 23.34
N LEU A 65 -2.21 12.06 22.06
CA LEU A 65 -3.20 11.78 21.01
C LEU A 65 -3.35 10.29 20.66
N GLY A 66 -2.63 9.38 21.30
CA GLY A 66 -2.65 7.95 20.99
C GLY A 66 -3.75 7.17 21.73
N CYS A 67 -4.02 5.96 21.29
CA CYS A 67 -4.93 5.00 21.92
C CYS A 67 -4.25 3.68 22.30
N GLY A 68 -2.93 3.62 22.22
CA GLY A 68 -2.13 2.45 22.56
C GLY A 68 -0.65 2.67 22.22
N THR A 69 0.13 1.60 22.27
CA THR A 69 1.58 1.59 22.05
C THR A 69 1.93 0.66 20.88
N PRO A 70 1.93 1.14 19.60
CA PRO A 70 2.27 0.29 18.47
C PRO A 70 3.70 -0.25 18.55
N LEU A 71 4.61 0.49 19.17
CA LEU A 71 6.00 0.07 19.36
C LEU A 71 6.14 -1.21 20.20
N ALA A 72 5.25 -1.42 21.18
CA ALA A 72 5.27 -2.61 22.03
C ALA A 72 5.01 -3.93 21.25
N ILE A 73 4.39 -3.84 20.08
CA ILE A 73 4.08 -4.98 19.20
C ILE A 73 4.90 -4.99 17.92
N ALA A 74 5.62 -3.90 17.61
CA ALA A 74 6.38 -3.75 16.39
C ALA A 74 7.65 -4.61 16.36
N ASP A 75 8.18 -5.04 17.51
CA ASP A 75 9.43 -5.83 17.64
C ASP A 75 10.57 -5.23 16.78
N LEU A 76 10.83 -3.93 16.97
CA LEU A 76 11.81 -3.19 16.18
C LEU A 76 13.23 -3.73 16.35
N LYS A 77 13.98 -3.78 15.27
CA LYS A 77 15.36 -4.28 15.24
C LYS A 77 16.34 -3.20 14.81
N PRO A 78 17.56 -3.19 15.36
CA PRO A 78 18.59 -2.27 14.92
C PRO A 78 18.82 -2.32 13.40
N GLY A 79 18.81 -1.15 12.76
CA GLY A 79 19.05 -1.02 11.32
C GLY A 79 17.80 -1.07 10.45
N GLU A 80 16.60 -1.30 11.01
CA GLU A 80 15.34 -1.30 10.25
C GLU A 80 14.93 0.10 9.79
N THR A 81 14.20 0.15 8.68
CA THR A 81 13.47 1.34 8.21
C THR A 81 12.02 1.25 8.71
N VAL A 82 11.62 2.21 9.52
CA VAL A 82 10.27 2.32 10.11
C VAL A 82 9.49 3.44 9.44
N LEU A 83 8.23 3.20 9.14
CA LEU A 83 7.28 4.21 8.66
C LEU A 83 6.17 4.40 9.71
N ASP A 84 5.96 5.63 10.14
CA ASP A 84 4.88 6.01 11.05
C ASP A 84 3.77 6.74 10.29
N LEU A 85 2.56 6.16 10.30
CA LEU A 85 1.38 6.72 9.65
C LEU A 85 0.66 7.66 10.61
N GLY A 86 0.59 8.95 10.25
CA GLY A 86 0.02 10.00 11.10
C GLY A 86 0.93 10.35 12.26
N SER A 87 2.16 10.70 11.96
CA SER A 87 3.23 10.89 12.95
C SER A 87 3.01 12.06 13.93
N GLY A 88 2.06 12.96 13.68
CA GLY A 88 1.78 14.11 14.52
C GLY A 88 3.03 14.92 14.84
N GLY A 89 3.29 15.17 16.14
CA GLY A 89 4.50 15.85 16.63
C GLY A 89 5.78 15.03 16.63
N GLY A 90 5.71 13.74 16.19
CA GLY A 90 6.85 12.83 16.03
C GLY A 90 7.10 11.89 17.22
N PHE A 91 6.19 11.76 18.17
CA PHE A 91 6.39 11.00 19.40
C PHE A 91 6.87 9.57 19.15
N ASP A 92 6.07 8.77 18.44
CA ASP A 92 6.40 7.37 18.12
C ASP A 92 7.62 7.27 17.19
N CYS A 93 7.82 8.25 16.27
CA CYS A 93 9.01 8.31 15.44
C CYS A 93 10.30 8.44 16.26
N PHE A 94 10.33 9.27 17.30
CA PHE A 94 11.53 9.47 18.13
C PHE A 94 11.83 8.24 18.98
N LEU A 95 10.81 7.57 19.50
CA LEU A 95 10.98 6.31 20.22
C LEU A 95 11.50 5.22 19.26
N ALA A 96 10.89 5.07 18.08
CA ALA A 96 11.34 4.12 17.07
C ALA A 96 12.79 4.37 16.63
N ALA A 97 13.19 5.64 16.47
CA ALA A 97 14.55 6.01 16.06
C ALA A 97 15.63 5.58 17.06
N ARG A 98 15.29 5.52 18.34
CA ARG A 98 16.18 5.01 19.40
C ARG A 98 16.32 3.49 19.34
N GLU A 99 15.21 2.78 19.11
CA GLU A 99 15.20 1.32 18.98
C GLU A 99 15.97 0.83 17.74
N VAL A 100 15.76 1.47 16.58
CA VAL A 100 16.47 1.07 15.36
C VAL A 100 17.92 1.56 15.31
N GLY A 101 18.29 2.52 16.14
CA GLY A 101 19.64 3.04 16.29
C GLY A 101 20.15 3.80 15.06
N ALA A 102 21.42 4.18 15.10
CA ALA A 102 22.05 5.08 14.09
C ALA A 102 22.11 4.49 12.66
N LYS A 103 21.96 3.18 12.49
CA LYS A 103 21.94 2.50 11.17
C LYS A 103 20.52 2.34 10.64
N GLY A 104 19.50 2.49 11.48
CA GLY A 104 18.11 2.48 11.10
C GLY A 104 17.63 3.85 10.65
N HIS A 105 16.45 3.88 10.06
CA HIS A 105 15.83 5.10 9.54
C HIS A 105 14.35 5.14 9.89
N VAL A 106 13.82 6.32 10.24
CA VAL A 106 12.40 6.50 10.55
C VAL A 106 11.81 7.58 9.67
N ILE A 107 10.70 7.27 9.05
CA ILE A 107 9.92 8.17 8.21
C ILE A 107 8.58 8.42 8.88
N GLY A 108 8.29 9.66 9.28
CA GLY A 108 6.96 10.06 9.75
C GLY A 108 6.17 10.71 8.62
N ILE A 109 4.91 10.31 8.46
CA ILE A 109 3.98 10.93 7.50
C ILE A 109 2.79 11.50 8.25
N ASP A 110 2.42 12.73 7.90
CA ASP A 110 1.20 13.37 8.36
C ASP A 110 0.61 14.26 7.24
N MET A 111 -0.70 14.34 7.16
CA MET A 111 -1.37 15.18 6.15
C MET A 111 -1.52 16.64 6.58
N THR A 112 -1.19 16.97 7.84
CA THR A 112 -1.36 18.29 8.44
C THR A 112 -0.04 19.06 8.39
N PRO A 113 0.08 20.17 7.61
CA PRO A 113 1.32 20.93 7.50
C PRO A 113 1.86 21.43 8.84
N ALA A 114 0.97 21.85 9.76
CA ALA A 114 1.36 22.31 11.09
C ALA A 114 2.01 21.20 11.93
N MET A 115 1.49 19.95 11.85
CA MET A 115 2.10 18.79 12.49
C MET A 115 3.50 18.51 11.94
N ILE A 116 3.67 18.48 10.63
CA ILE A 116 4.98 18.28 9.99
C ILE A 116 5.98 19.36 10.38
N THR A 117 5.54 20.61 10.46
CA THR A 117 6.39 21.72 10.92
C THR A 117 6.86 21.49 12.36
N LYS A 118 5.93 21.13 13.26
CA LYS A 118 6.23 20.82 14.67
C LYS A 118 7.17 19.62 14.80
N ALA A 119 6.90 18.53 14.08
CA ALA A 119 7.72 17.32 14.09
C ALA A 119 9.17 17.59 13.62
N ARG A 120 9.35 18.37 12.55
CA ARG A 120 10.68 18.77 12.06
C ARG A 120 11.42 19.65 13.06
N ALA A 121 10.73 20.58 13.72
CA ALA A 121 11.32 21.40 14.79
C ALA A 121 11.77 20.53 15.96
N ASN A 122 10.95 19.56 16.37
CA ASN A 122 11.26 18.60 17.42
C ASN A 122 12.48 17.73 17.05
N ALA A 123 12.56 17.24 15.81
CA ALA A 123 13.71 16.47 15.32
C ALA A 123 15.01 17.28 15.39
N ALA A 124 14.95 18.54 14.97
CA ALA A 124 16.12 19.45 15.05
C ALA A 124 16.54 19.71 16.50
N LYS A 125 15.57 19.97 17.41
CA LYS A 125 15.79 20.18 18.85
C LYS A 125 16.43 18.94 19.50
N GLY A 126 15.91 17.74 19.18
CA GLY A 126 16.40 16.46 19.70
C GLY A 126 17.64 15.91 18.97
N ARG A 127 18.11 16.58 17.90
CA ARG A 127 19.25 16.16 17.07
C ARG A 127 19.11 14.75 16.48
N TYR A 128 17.88 14.38 16.09
CA TYR A 128 17.62 13.10 15.43
C TYR A 128 18.05 13.15 13.95
N ALA A 129 19.18 12.56 13.64
CA ALA A 129 19.74 12.53 12.27
C ALA A 129 19.13 11.41 11.40
N ASN A 130 18.50 10.42 12.02
CA ASN A 130 17.91 9.25 11.37
C ASN A 130 16.37 9.30 11.29
N VAL A 131 15.77 10.48 11.46
CA VAL A 131 14.31 10.70 11.36
C VAL A 131 14.03 11.76 10.31
N GLU A 132 13.10 11.48 9.42
CA GLU A 132 12.57 12.48 8.49
C GLU A 132 11.04 12.53 8.53
N PHE A 133 10.47 13.69 8.20
CA PHE A 133 9.03 13.91 8.17
C PHE A 133 8.58 14.39 6.80
N ARG A 134 7.56 13.72 6.23
CA ARG A 134 7.01 14.01 4.92
C ARG A 134 5.53 14.38 5.03
N LEU A 135 5.13 15.43 4.32
CA LEU A 135 3.71 15.78 4.17
C LEU A 135 3.07 14.81 3.18
N GLY A 136 1.96 14.17 3.58
CA GLY A 136 1.25 13.22 2.72
C GLY A 136 0.04 12.63 3.39
N GLU A 137 -0.88 12.09 2.58
CA GLU A 137 -2.05 11.34 3.02
C GLU A 137 -1.66 9.85 3.15
N ILE A 138 -2.24 9.16 4.13
CA ILE A 138 -1.93 7.74 4.39
C ILE A 138 -2.49 6.80 3.31
N GLU A 139 -3.45 7.25 2.51
CA GLU A 139 -3.97 6.55 1.34
C GLU A 139 -3.01 6.57 0.13
N HIS A 140 -2.04 7.52 0.12
CA HIS A 140 -1.09 7.72 -0.98
C HIS A 140 0.27 8.12 -0.40
N LEU A 141 0.99 7.14 0.11
CA LEU A 141 2.25 7.37 0.84
C LEU A 141 3.36 7.89 -0.08
N PRO A 142 3.99 9.04 0.23
CA PRO A 142 5.14 9.56 -0.51
C PRO A 142 6.42 8.78 -0.18
N VAL A 143 6.35 7.46 -0.36
CA VAL A 143 7.39 6.47 -0.04
C VAL A 143 7.50 5.49 -1.20
N ALA A 144 8.71 5.11 -1.56
CA ALA A 144 8.97 4.16 -2.63
C ALA A 144 8.47 2.74 -2.27
N ASP A 145 8.19 1.93 -3.30
CA ASP A 145 7.74 0.56 -3.14
C ASP A 145 8.82 -0.30 -2.48
N GLY A 146 8.41 -1.15 -1.55
CA GLY A 146 9.26 -2.20 -0.98
C GLY A 146 10.51 -1.68 -0.26
N CYS A 147 10.46 -0.52 0.40
CA CYS A 147 11.62 0.07 1.07
C CYS A 147 11.50 0.13 2.61
N VAL A 148 10.35 -0.22 3.18
CA VAL A 148 10.04 -0.14 4.62
C VAL A 148 10.04 -1.54 5.24
N ASP A 149 10.71 -1.71 6.37
CA ASP A 149 10.72 -2.98 7.12
C ASP A 149 9.49 -3.09 8.04
N VAL A 150 9.11 -1.98 8.68
CA VAL A 150 8.02 -1.93 9.65
C VAL A 150 7.16 -0.69 9.45
N ILE A 151 5.85 -0.88 9.45
CA ILE A 151 4.89 0.22 9.55
C ILE A 151 4.31 0.23 10.97
N ILE A 152 4.32 1.39 11.59
CA ILE A 152 3.60 1.67 12.83
C ILE A 152 2.50 2.69 12.59
N SER A 153 1.45 2.68 13.41
CA SER A 153 0.41 3.70 13.40
C SER A 153 -0.31 3.71 14.75
N ASN A 154 -0.70 4.90 15.21
CA ASN A 154 -1.38 5.08 16.47
C ASN A 154 -2.62 5.97 16.30
N CYS A 155 -3.81 5.35 16.30
CA CYS A 155 -5.12 6.05 16.27
C CYS A 155 -5.34 6.96 15.02
N VAL A 156 -4.94 6.52 13.84
CA VAL A 156 -4.98 7.35 12.61
C VAL A 156 -5.78 6.72 11.49
N ILE A 157 -5.78 5.39 11.38
CA ILE A 157 -6.42 4.71 10.23
C ILE A 157 -7.92 4.98 10.18
N ASN A 158 -8.56 5.15 11.34
CA ASN A 158 -9.99 5.47 11.43
C ASN A 158 -10.36 6.89 10.95
N LEU A 159 -9.39 7.78 10.81
CA LEU A 159 -9.59 9.12 10.24
C LEU A 159 -9.67 9.09 8.70
N SER A 160 -9.19 8.01 8.08
CA SER A 160 -9.24 7.85 6.64
C SER A 160 -10.63 7.46 6.16
N PRO A 161 -11.16 8.14 5.13
CA PRO A 161 -12.39 7.75 4.45
C PRO A 161 -12.23 6.51 3.55
N ASN A 162 -10.98 6.05 3.29
CA ASN A 162 -10.69 4.92 2.42
C ASN A 162 -9.60 4.01 3.00
N LYS A 163 -9.95 3.27 4.05
CA LYS A 163 -9.03 2.36 4.74
C LYS A 163 -8.48 1.23 3.87
N ALA A 164 -9.28 0.76 2.91
CA ALA A 164 -8.81 -0.27 1.97
C ALA A 164 -7.60 0.23 1.16
N GLN A 165 -7.63 1.52 0.73
CA GLN A 165 -6.51 2.15 0.05
C GLN A 165 -5.31 2.36 0.98
N VAL A 166 -5.53 2.69 2.27
CA VAL A 166 -4.46 2.78 3.26
C VAL A 166 -3.71 1.45 3.37
N PHE A 167 -4.43 0.33 3.50
CA PHE A 167 -3.79 -0.99 3.60
C PHE A 167 -3.12 -1.42 2.29
N ALA A 168 -3.71 -1.08 1.14
CA ALA A 168 -3.08 -1.36 -0.16
C ALA A 168 -1.75 -0.59 -0.33
N ASP A 169 -1.71 0.68 0.10
CA ASP A 169 -0.51 1.50 0.00
C ASP A 169 0.53 1.12 1.06
N ALA A 170 0.10 0.74 2.27
CA ALA A 170 0.95 0.15 3.30
C ALA A 170 1.63 -1.14 2.79
N PHE A 171 0.86 -2.01 2.13
CA PHE A 171 1.41 -3.22 1.51
C PHE A 171 2.44 -2.89 0.42
N ARG A 172 2.18 -1.90 -0.42
CA ARG A 172 3.08 -1.46 -1.48
C ARG A 172 4.46 -1.06 -0.96
N VAL A 173 4.50 -0.24 0.10
CA VAL A 173 5.75 0.33 0.63
C VAL A 173 6.55 -0.62 1.52
N LEU A 174 5.91 -1.62 2.16
CA LEU A 174 6.59 -2.63 2.94
C LEU A 174 7.50 -3.50 2.06
N LYS A 175 8.65 -3.91 2.55
CA LYS A 175 9.47 -4.96 1.95
C LYS A 175 8.76 -6.31 2.05
N PRO A 176 9.04 -7.28 1.16
CA PRO A 176 8.67 -8.68 1.41
C PRO A 176 9.19 -9.14 2.77
N GLY A 177 8.32 -9.72 3.61
CA GLY A 177 8.62 -10.07 4.99
C GLY A 177 8.48 -8.91 5.99
N GLY A 178 8.21 -7.69 5.52
CA GLY A 178 7.93 -6.54 6.37
C GLY A 178 6.60 -6.66 7.11
N ARG A 179 6.45 -5.94 8.20
CA ARG A 179 5.30 -6.07 9.12
C ARG A 179 4.58 -4.75 9.40
N LEU A 180 3.30 -4.87 9.70
CA LEU A 180 2.42 -3.78 10.15
C LEU A 180 2.14 -3.98 11.64
N ALA A 181 2.27 -2.93 12.44
CA ALA A 181 1.99 -2.89 13.87
C ALA A 181 1.19 -1.62 14.22
N VAL A 182 -0.10 -1.76 14.40
CA VAL A 182 -1.04 -0.65 14.59
C VAL A 182 -1.73 -0.76 15.95
N SER A 183 -1.88 0.37 16.62
CA SER A 183 -2.84 0.54 17.71
C SER A 183 -3.95 1.47 17.23
N ASP A 184 -5.19 0.98 17.15
CA ASP A 184 -6.34 1.78 16.73
C ASP A 184 -7.63 1.30 17.40
N VAL A 185 -8.68 2.09 17.31
CA VAL A 185 -10.00 1.77 17.81
C VAL A 185 -10.73 0.87 16.82
N VAL A 186 -11.34 -0.22 17.31
CA VAL A 186 -12.15 -1.14 16.51
C VAL A 186 -13.58 -1.21 17.04
N ALA A 187 -14.54 -1.44 16.15
CA ALA A 187 -15.91 -1.67 16.52
C ALA A 187 -16.14 -3.17 16.78
N PHE A 188 -16.72 -3.51 17.91
CA PHE A 188 -17.17 -4.87 18.25
C PHE A 188 -18.70 -5.02 18.19
N ALA A 189 -19.41 -3.91 18.01
CA ALA A 189 -20.85 -3.84 17.74
C ALA A 189 -21.14 -2.78 16.68
N ASP A 190 -22.31 -2.86 16.05
CA ASP A 190 -22.74 -1.89 15.03
C ASP A 190 -22.89 -0.49 15.62
N LEU A 191 -22.18 0.47 15.05
CA LEU A 191 -22.27 1.88 15.47
C LEU A 191 -23.62 2.45 15.02
N PRO A 192 -24.44 2.99 15.94
CA PRO A 192 -25.66 3.71 15.57
C PRO A 192 -25.37 4.95 14.73
N ASP A 193 -26.31 5.36 13.87
CA ASP A 193 -26.16 6.48 12.95
C ASP A 193 -25.79 7.81 13.65
N HIS A 194 -26.32 8.07 14.85
CA HIS A 194 -26.03 9.26 15.61
C HIS A 194 -24.59 9.29 16.15
N ILE A 195 -23.94 8.15 16.31
CA ILE A 195 -22.52 8.01 16.66
C ILE A 195 -21.67 8.09 15.38
N ARG A 196 -22.05 7.33 14.35
CA ARG A 196 -21.34 7.26 13.07
C ARG A 196 -21.22 8.61 12.37
N ASN A 197 -22.26 9.45 12.47
CA ASN A 197 -22.32 10.76 11.81
C ASN A 197 -21.91 11.94 12.72
N ASP A 198 -21.33 11.68 13.88
CA ASP A 198 -20.88 12.72 14.79
C ASP A 198 -19.45 13.20 14.41
N PRO A 199 -19.29 14.47 13.99
CA PRO A 199 -17.99 14.99 13.56
C PRO A 199 -16.93 15.00 14.66
N THR A 200 -17.35 15.17 15.93
CA THR A 200 -16.43 15.16 17.08
C THR A 200 -15.89 13.76 17.32
N LEU A 201 -16.75 12.75 17.26
CA LEU A 201 -16.35 11.34 17.39
C LEU A 201 -15.54 10.86 16.18
N LEU A 202 -15.78 11.43 15.00
CA LEU A 202 -14.98 11.14 13.80
C LEU A 202 -13.54 11.60 13.97
N THR A 203 -13.32 12.86 14.36
CA THR A 203 -11.98 13.41 14.59
C THR A 203 -11.30 12.82 15.84
N GLY A 204 -12.04 12.14 16.69
CA GLY A 204 -11.54 11.34 17.82
C GLY A 204 -11.35 9.86 17.51
N CYS A 205 -11.28 9.44 16.25
CA CYS A 205 -11.08 8.05 15.78
C CYS A 205 -12.19 7.04 16.13
N MET A 206 -13.30 7.47 16.77
CA MET A 206 -14.36 6.58 17.25
C MET A 206 -15.46 6.32 16.21
N ALA A 207 -16.00 7.38 15.60
CA ALA A 207 -17.08 7.24 14.62
C ALA A 207 -16.64 6.52 13.32
N GLY A 208 -15.35 6.60 13.01
CA GLY A 208 -14.75 5.89 11.88
C GLY A 208 -14.34 4.45 12.18
N ALA A 209 -14.54 3.93 13.40
CA ALA A 209 -14.10 2.59 13.76
C ALA A 209 -14.73 1.52 12.85
N SER A 210 -13.90 0.66 12.27
CA SER A 210 -14.34 -0.49 11.46
C SER A 210 -14.47 -1.72 12.33
N SER A 211 -15.34 -2.66 11.93
CA SER A 211 -15.42 -3.95 12.59
C SER A 211 -14.10 -4.73 12.41
N ILE A 212 -13.83 -5.67 13.32
CA ILE A 212 -12.66 -6.56 13.21
C ILE A 212 -12.72 -7.33 11.88
N ALA A 213 -13.89 -7.86 11.50
CA ALA A 213 -14.07 -8.60 10.26
C ALA A 213 -13.77 -7.74 9.01
N ASP A 214 -14.18 -6.46 8.99
CA ASP A 214 -13.89 -5.56 7.89
C ASP A 214 -12.39 -5.27 7.78
N ILE A 215 -11.70 -5.08 8.91
CA ILE A 215 -10.25 -4.86 8.92
C ILE A 215 -9.51 -6.09 8.42
N GLU A 216 -9.88 -7.29 8.88
CA GLU A 216 -9.32 -8.56 8.38
C GLU A 216 -9.53 -8.72 6.89
N ALA A 217 -10.75 -8.43 6.39
CA ALA A 217 -11.07 -8.50 4.97
C ALA A 217 -10.24 -7.49 4.14
N MET A 218 -10.09 -6.24 4.60
CA MET A 218 -9.30 -5.22 3.91
C MET A 218 -7.80 -5.57 3.90
N LEU A 219 -7.25 -6.05 5.00
CA LEU A 219 -5.86 -6.50 5.08
C LEU A 219 -5.60 -7.70 4.17
N GLY A 220 -6.50 -8.71 4.21
CA GLY A 220 -6.42 -9.88 3.34
C GLY A 220 -6.52 -9.52 1.86
N ALA A 221 -7.43 -8.62 1.48
CA ALA A 221 -7.58 -8.12 0.11
C ALA A 221 -6.33 -7.36 -0.37
N ALA A 222 -5.63 -6.65 0.52
CA ALA A 222 -4.36 -6.01 0.22
C ALA A 222 -3.18 -7.01 0.06
N GLY A 223 -3.34 -8.25 0.49
CA GLY A 223 -2.34 -9.31 0.38
C GLY A 223 -1.55 -9.60 1.66
N PHE A 224 -1.94 -9.04 2.79
CA PHE A 224 -1.32 -9.34 4.08
C PHE A 224 -1.67 -10.75 4.55
N GLU A 225 -0.75 -11.36 5.26
CA GLU A 225 -0.89 -12.66 5.94
C GLU A 225 -0.63 -12.51 7.44
N GLN A 226 -0.84 -13.59 8.20
CA GLN A 226 -0.65 -13.63 9.65
C GLN A 226 -1.37 -12.49 10.39
N ILE A 227 -2.56 -12.12 9.91
CA ILE A 227 -3.37 -11.04 10.48
C ILE A 227 -3.80 -11.43 11.89
N ARG A 228 -3.55 -10.54 12.85
CA ARG A 228 -3.92 -10.72 14.25
C ARG A 228 -4.49 -9.42 14.77
N ILE A 229 -5.75 -9.44 15.19
CA ILE A 229 -6.41 -8.29 15.81
C ILE A 229 -6.78 -8.69 17.23
N ARG A 230 -6.26 -7.95 18.22
CA ARG A 230 -6.48 -8.23 19.63
C ARG A 230 -7.11 -7.02 20.32
N PRO A 231 -8.42 -7.06 20.59
CA PRO A 231 -9.10 -6.04 21.39
C PRO A 231 -8.54 -6.00 22.81
N LYS A 232 -8.52 -4.80 23.39
CA LYS A 232 -8.05 -4.53 24.75
C LYS A 232 -9.22 -4.01 25.60
N ASP A 233 -9.91 -4.87 26.33
CA ASP A 233 -11.08 -4.49 27.11
C ASP A 233 -10.79 -3.44 28.18
N GLU A 234 -9.57 -3.43 28.73
CA GLU A 234 -9.10 -2.42 29.66
C GLU A 234 -9.12 -1.00 29.09
N SER A 235 -9.08 -0.86 27.76
CA SER A 235 -9.10 0.45 27.08
C SER A 235 -10.42 1.19 27.23
N LYS A 236 -11.51 0.49 27.57
CA LYS A 236 -12.82 1.10 27.81
C LYS A 236 -12.77 2.17 28.92
N SER A 237 -11.84 2.04 29.85
CA SER A 237 -11.65 3.01 30.93
C SER A 237 -11.28 4.39 30.40
N PHE A 238 -10.24 4.49 29.55
CA PHE A 238 -9.81 5.77 29.01
C PHE A 238 -10.65 6.23 27.81
N ILE A 239 -11.21 5.31 27.01
CA ILE A 239 -12.13 5.66 25.90
C ILE A 239 -13.39 6.35 26.42
N ARG A 240 -13.89 5.97 27.60
CA ARG A 240 -15.02 6.63 28.24
C ARG A 240 -14.74 8.11 28.50
N ASP A 241 -13.52 8.44 28.89
CA ASP A 241 -13.12 9.81 29.21
C ASP A 241 -13.02 10.69 27.96
N TRP A 242 -12.89 10.10 26.75
CA TRP A 242 -12.89 10.86 25.49
C TRP A 242 -14.28 11.35 25.07
N ALA A 243 -15.34 10.68 25.53
CA ALA A 243 -16.72 11.05 25.23
C ALA A 243 -17.63 10.69 26.42
N PRO A 244 -17.51 11.39 27.58
CA PRO A 244 -18.16 11.01 28.84
C PRO A 244 -19.68 11.01 28.77
N ASP A 245 -20.25 11.83 27.88
CA ASP A 245 -21.70 11.98 27.72
C ASP A 245 -22.31 10.99 26.71
N LYS A 246 -21.49 10.06 26.15
CA LYS A 246 -21.92 9.13 25.09
C LYS A 246 -21.57 7.68 25.47
N PRO A 247 -22.44 6.70 25.18
CA PRO A 247 -22.19 5.30 25.49
C PRO A 247 -21.25 4.64 24.46
N ILE A 248 -20.14 5.31 24.13
CA ILE A 248 -19.22 4.89 23.05
C ILE A 248 -18.53 3.56 23.37
N THR A 249 -18.29 3.28 24.63
CA THR A 249 -17.67 2.04 25.11
C THR A 249 -18.55 0.79 24.97
N ASP A 250 -19.82 0.97 24.61
CA ASP A 250 -20.71 -0.14 24.26
C ASP A 250 -20.47 -0.65 22.81
N TYR A 251 -19.71 0.09 22.00
CA TYR A 251 -19.53 -0.16 20.59
C TYR A 251 -18.08 -0.34 20.18
N VAL A 252 -17.15 0.36 20.86
CA VAL A 252 -15.75 0.38 20.42
C VAL A 252 -14.79 0.07 21.56
N VAL A 253 -13.60 -0.40 21.17
CA VAL A 253 -12.49 -0.74 22.05
C VAL A 253 -11.18 -0.49 21.31
N SER A 254 -10.10 -0.15 22.01
CA SER A 254 -8.76 -0.14 21.39
C SER A 254 -8.31 -1.57 21.08
N ALA A 255 -7.59 -1.74 20.00
CA ALA A 255 -7.01 -3.02 19.60
C ALA A 255 -5.58 -2.87 19.10
N THR A 256 -4.81 -3.94 19.22
CA THR A 256 -3.60 -4.12 18.42
C THR A 256 -3.92 -4.84 17.13
N ILE A 257 -3.38 -4.36 16.02
CA ILE A 257 -3.55 -4.93 14.68
C ILE A 257 -2.15 -5.22 14.15
N GLU A 258 -1.86 -6.48 13.92
CA GLU A 258 -0.60 -6.97 13.39
C GLU A 258 -0.87 -7.69 12.07
N ALA A 259 -0.01 -7.48 11.08
CA ALA A 259 -0.06 -8.21 9.83
C ALA A 259 1.33 -8.24 9.19
N VAL A 260 1.59 -9.21 8.34
CA VAL A 260 2.87 -9.39 7.68
C VAL A 260 2.65 -9.35 6.17
N ARG A 261 3.46 -8.55 5.46
CA ARG A 261 3.59 -8.71 4.02
C ARG A 261 4.33 -10.02 3.77
N PRO A 262 3.76 -11.00 3.04
CA PRO A 262 4.46 -12.26 2.78
C PRO A 262 5.88 -12.02 2.30
N GLY A 263 6.84 -12.72 2.89
CA GLY A 263 8.18 -12.81 2.35
C GLY A 263 8.13 -13.41 0.95
N ALA A 264 9.08 -13.11 0.10
CA ALA A 264 9.30 -13.96 -1.05
C ALA A 264 9.40 -15.39 -0.51
N CYS A 265 8.53 -16.28 -1.00
CA CYS A 265 8.42 -17.64 -0.49
C CYS A 265 9.81 -18.27 -0.39
N SER A 266 10.32 -18.49 0.83
CA SER A 266 11.67 -19.05 1.07
C SER A 266 11.79 -20.50 0.62
N CYS A 267 10.70 -21.11 0.18
CA CYS A 267 10.73 -22.44 -0.41
C CYS A 267 11.18 -22.45 -1.89
N CYS A 268 11.34 -21.26 -2.54
CA CYS A 268 11.67 -21.18 -3.97
C CYS A 268 12.70 -20.13 -4.37
N CYS A 269 13.21 -19.27 -3.46
CA CYS A 269 14.16 -18.23 -3.87
C CYS A 269 15.29 -18.06 -2.86
N THR A 270 16.41 -18.64 -3.12
CA THR A 270 17.71 -18.06 -2.71
C THR A 270 17.86 -16.75 -3.48
N ASP A 271 18.24 -15.66 -2.82
CA ASP A 271 18.36 -14.27 -3.33
C ASP A 271 19.35 -14.07 -4.51
N THR A 272 19.53 -15.08 -5.35
CA THR A 272 20.44 -15.05 -6.51
C THR A 272 19.77 -15.36 -7.85
N ASP A 273 18.47 -15.65 -7.89
CA ASP A 273 17.82 -15.96 -9.16
C ASP A 273 17.21 -14.71 -9.82
N THR A 274 18.04 -14.00 -10.58
CA THR A 274 17.53 -13.14 -11.67
C THR A 274 16.60 -14.01 -12.53
N PRO A 275 15.32 -13.59 -12.78
CA PRO A 275 14.39 -14.38 -13.56
C PRO A 275 15.01 -14.78 -14.89
N THR A 276 15.00 -16.07 -15.20
CA THR A 276 15.55 -16.59 -16.44
C THR A 276 14.52 -16.57 -17.54
N LEU A 277 14.91 -16.05 -18.69
CA LEU A 277 14.09 -16.08 -19.89
C LEU A 277 14.18 -17.46 -20.54
N ARG A 278 13.02 -18.06 -20.80
CA ARG A 278 12.92 -19.34 -21.52
C ARG A 278 11.63 -19.42 -22.34
N GLN A 279 11.58 -20.38 -23.25
CA GLN A 279 10.34 -20.71 -23.95
C GLN A 279 9.34 -21.34 -22.96
N ALA A 280 8.06 -21.02 -23.15
CA ALA A 280 6.99 -21.61 -22.36
C ALA A 280 6.78 -23.08 -22.72
N SER A 281 6.47 -23.89 -21.72
CA SER A 281 6.05 -25.28 -21.87
C SER A 281 4.52 -25.40 -21.73
N ALA A 282 3.98 -26.55 -22.10
CA ALA A 282 2.56 -26.85 -21.90
C ALA A 282 2.13 -26.85 -20.42
N ASP A 283 3.06 -27.09 -19.52
CA ASP A 283 2.83 -27.14 -18.07
C ASP A 283 2.77 -25.76 -17.44
N ASP A 284 3.24 -24.71 -18.16
CA ASP A 284 3.19 -23.33 -17.68
C ASP A 284 1.80 -22.68 -17.80
N LEU A 285 0.83 -23.34 -18.46
CA LEU A 285 -0.46 -22.72 -18.81
C LEU A 285 -1.19 -22.12 -17.60
N ASP A 286 -1.30 -22.86 -16.51
CA ASP A 286 -2.03 -22.40 -15.33
C ASP A 286 -1.30 -21.27 -14.60
N ALA A 287 0.04 -21.32 -14.55
CA ALA A 287 0.88 -20.25 -14.00
C ALA A 287 0.80 -18.97 -14.86
N ILE A 288 0.78 -19.10 -16.20
CA ILE A 288 0.60 -17.98 -17.14
C ILE A 288 -0.78 -17.34 -16.95
N ARG A 289 -1.86 -18.15 -16.89
CA ARG A 289 -3.22 -17.64 -16.66
C ARG A 289 -3.32 -16.91 -15.33
N SER A 290 -2.72 -17.46 -14.26
CA SER A 290 -2.65 -16.81 -12.95
C SER A 290 -1.92 -15.45 -12.99
N LEU A 291 -0.79 -15.34 -13.71
CA LEU A 291 -0.08 -14.10 -13.91
C LEU A 291 -0.93 -13.08 -14.70
N LEU A 292 -1.57 -13.49 -15.80
CA LEU A 292 -2.43 -12.62 -16.59
C LEU A 292 -3.61 -12.10 -15.79
N SER A 293 -4.25 -12.94 -14.97
CA SER A 293 -5.34 -12.53 -14.07
C SER A 293 -4.87 -11.46 -13.07
N ARG A 294 -3.71 -11.64 -12.43
CA ARG A 294 -3.12 -10.61 -11.55
C ARG A 294 -2.79 -9.31 -12.28
N CYS A 295 -2.49 -9.39 -13.56
CA CYS A 295 -2.22 -8.22 -14.41
C CYS A 295 -3.49 -7.65 -15.08
N GLN A 296 -4.68 -8.18 -14.76
CA GLN A 296 -5.97 -7.77 -15.35
C GLN A 296 -5.98 -7.91 -16.88
N LEU A 297 -5.34 -8.95 -17.40
CA LEU A 297 -5.27 -9.28 -18.81
C LEU A 297 -6.05 -10.57 -19.11
N PRO A 298 -6.72 -10.67 -20.28
CA PRO A 298 -7.42 -11.87 -20.66
C PRO A 298 -6.47 -13.04 -20.90
N GLY A 299 -6.87 -14.23 -20.45
CA GLY A 299 -6.08 -15.45 -20.58
C GLY A 299 -6.95 -16.70 -20.76
N GLU A 300 -8.28 -16.55 -20.81
CA GLU A 300 -9.22 -17.67 -20.91
C GLU A 300 -9.11 -18.40 -22.24
N ASP A 301 -8.74 -17.70 -23.29
CA ASP A 301 -8.57 -18.23 -24.66
C ASP A 301 -7.23 -18.96 -24.87
N LEU A 302 -6.31 -18.90 -23.92
CA LEU A 302 -5.03 -19.62 -23.99
C LEU A 302 -5.24 -21.13 -23.82
N THR A 303 -4.57 -21.90 -24.64
CA THR A 303 -4.52 -23.38 -24.58
C THR A 303 -3.08 -23.85 -24.54
N LYS A 304 -2.84 -25.12 -24.17
CA LYS A 304 -1.49 -25.69 -24.23
C LYS A 304 -0.83 -25.58 -25.61
N ALA A 305 -1.64 -25.66 -26.67
CA ALA A 305 -1.16 -25.54 -28.05
C ALA A 305 -0.76 -24.10 -28.42
N SER A 306 -1.43 -23.08 -27.84
CA SER A 306 -1.11 -21.67 -28.11
C SER A 306 0.22 -21.23 -27.52
N LEU A 307 0.76 -21.96 -26.52
CA LEU A 307 2.02 -21.60 -25.86
C LEU A 307 3.27 -21.86 -26.69
N ARG A 308 3.14 -22.43 -27.87
CA ARG A 308 4.27 -22.85 -28.72
C ARG A 308 5.28 -21.72 -29.01
N HIS A 309 4.80 -20.48 -29.10
CA HIS A 309 5.61 -19.31 -29.38
C HIS A 309 5.52 -18.27 -28.25
N PHE A 310 5.41 -18.76 -27.01
CA PHE A 310 5.42 -17.94 -25.84
C PHE A 310 6.77 -17.98 -25.15
N SER A 311 7.26 -16.83 -24.73
CA SER A 311 8.43 -16.67 -23.86
C SER A 311 7.98 -16.32 -22.45
N VAL A 312 8.62 -16.91 -21.47
CA VAL A 312 8.35 -16.64 -20.05
C VAL A 312 9.62 -16.25 -19.31
N LEU A 313 9.47 -15.37 -18.34
CA LEU A 313 10.46 -15.15 -17.31
C LEU A 313 10.08 -15.99 -16.11
N ALA A 314 10.95 -16.92 -15.75
CA ALA A 314 10.76 -17.86 -14.64
C ALA A 314 11.76 -17.57 -13.50
N SER A 315 11.28 -17.48 -12.28
CA SER A 315 12.07 -17.47 -11.06
C SER A 315 11.73 -18.75 -10.31
N GLY A 316 12.63 -19.73 -10.36
CA GLY A 316 12.31 -21.09 -9.93
C GLY A 316 11.12 -21.68 -10.68
N THR A 317 10.10 -22.11 -9.97
CA THR A 317 8.85 -22.66 -10.54
C THR A 317 7.80 -21.57 -10.87
N ARG A 318 8.02 -20.31 -10.47
CA ARG A 318 7.07 -19.22 -10.63
C ARG A 318 7.28 -18.50 -11.96
N ILE A 319 6.20 -18.34 -12.73
CA ILE A 319 6.20 -17.45 -13.90
C ILE A 319 5.92 -16.02 -13.43
N VAL A 320 6.90 -15.13 -13.70
CA VAL A 320 6.88 -13.72 -13.31
C VAL A 320 6.79 -12.76 -14.49
N GLY A 321 6.89 -13.27 -15.71
CA GLY A 321 6.68 -12.52 -16.92
C GLY A 321 6.30 -13.44 -18.08
N VAL A 322 5.53 -12.94 -19.03
CA VAL A 322 5.11 -13.68 -20.22
C VAL A 322 4.92 -12.74 -21.41
N CYS A 323 5.22 -13.22 -22.58
CA CYS A 323 4.89 -12.60 -23.86
C CYS A 323 4.72 -13.70 -24.89
N GLY A 324 3.68 -13.65 -25.71
CA GLY A 324 3.41 -14.64 -26.72
C GLY A 324 3.22 -14.05 -28.12
N ILE A 325 3.42 -14.88 -29.14
CA ILE A 325 3.21 -14.54 -30.56
C ILE A 325 2.24 -15.55 -31.17
N GLU A 326 1.30 -15.04 -31.94
CA GLU A 326 0.51 -15.84 -32.87
C GLU A 326 0.85 -15.43 -34.31
N ARG A 327 1.07 -16.45 -35.18
CA ARG A 327 1.53 -16.24 -36.56
C ARG A 327 0.37 -16.23 -37.54
N PHE A 328 0.37 -15.28 -38.49
CA PHE A 328 -0.59 -15.10 -39.58
C PHE A 328 0.16 -14.85 -40.89
N GLY A 329 0.70 -15.91 -41.49
CA GLY A 329 1.57 -15.81 -42.68
C GLY A 329 2.91 -15.13 -42.33
N SER A 330 3.19 -13.98 -42.99
CA SER A 330 4.35 -13.12 -42.69
C SER A 330 4.06 -12.07 -41.60
N ASP A 331 2.86 -12.06 -41.04
CA ASP A 331 2.45 -11.17 -39.95
C ASP A 331 2.34 -11.94 -38.64
N GLY A 332 2.55 -11.26 -37.54
CA GLY A 332 2.38 -11.81 -36.17
C GLY A 332 1.61 -10.87 -35.25
N LEU A 333 0.95 -11.44 -34.30
CA LEU A 333 0.28 -10.74 -33.22
C LEU A 333 0.99 -11.02 -31.90
N ILE A 334 1.57 -9.99 -31.25
CA ILE A 334 2.03 -10.07 -29.87
C ILE A 334 0.81 -10.02 -28.95
N ARG A 335 0.77 -10.93 -28.01
CA ARG A 335 -0.28 -11.03 -27.01
C ARG A 335 0.26 -11.39 -25.64
N SER A 336 -0.57 -11.18 -24.60
CA SER A 336 -0.28 -11.61 -23.24
C SER A 336 1.04 -11.05 -22.67
N LEU A 337 1.47 -9.85 -23.13
CA LEU A 337 2.64 -9.19 -22.55
C LEU A 337 2.32 -8.75 -21.13
N ALA A 338 2.87 -9.45 -20.16
CA ALA A 338 2.70 -9.18 -18.75
C ALA A 338 4.01 -9.37 -17.98
N VAL A 339 4.22 -8.51 -16.99
CA VAL A 339 5.27 -8.65 -15.96
C VAL A 339 4.60 -8.48 -14.62
N ASP A 340 4.91 -9.39 -13.70
CA ASP A 340 4.41 -9.32 -12.32
C ASP A 340 4.58 -7.90 -11.77
N PRO A 341 3.52 -7.27 -11.23
CA PRO A 341 3.56 -5.89 -10.77
C PRO A 341 4.74 -5.56 -9.85
N VAL A 342 5.14 -6.51 -9.00
CA VAL A 342 6.27 -6.36 -8.04
C VAL A 342 7.64 -6.27 -8.73
N LEU A 343 7.73 -6.73 -10.00
CA LEU A 343 8.98 -6.77 -10.76
C LEU A 343 9.03 -5.75 -11.91
N ARG A 344 8.04 -4.89 -12.02
CA ARG A 344 8.03 -3.81 -13.03
C ARG A 344 9.17 -2.81 -12.78
N GLY A 345 9.57 -2.07 -13.80
CA GLY A 345 10.67 -1.11 -13.72
C GLY A 345 12.08 -1.71 -13.83
N ARG A 346 12.22 -3.04 -13.84
CA ARG A 346 13.50 -3.76 -13.94
C ARG A 346 13.88 -4.21 -15.37
N LYS A 347 13.29 -3.60 -16.39
CA LYS A 347 13.50 -3.91 -17.82
C LYS A 347 13.07 -5.32 -18.27
N PHE A 348 12.37 -6.09 -17.45
CA PHE A 348 11.89 -7.42 -17.81
C PHE A 348 10.89 -7.43 -18.99
N GLY A 349 10.08 -6.37 -19.12
CA GLY A 349 9.22 -6.18 -20.29
C GLY A 349 10.01 -6.02 -21.59
N GLU A 350 11.14 -5.31 -21.58
CA GLU A 350 12.03 -5.16 -22.74
C GLU A 350 12.63 -6.51 -23.15
N GLN A 351 13.09 -7.31 -22.18
CA GLN A 351 13.62 -8.65 -22.43
C GLN A 351 12.57 -9.56 -23.06
N LEU A 352 11.33 -9.54 -22.58
CA LEU A 352 10.23 -10.33 -23.14
C LEU A 352 9.88 -9.91 -24.54
N VAL A 353 9.77 -8.61 -24.82
CA VAL A 353 9.48 -8.09 -26.17
C VAL A 353 10.61 -8.46 -27.13
N ALA A 354 11.88 -8.26 -26.73
CA ALA A 354 13.03 -8.62 -27.55
C ALA A 354 13.08 -10.13 -27.86
N ALA A 355 12.77 -10.98 -26.90
CA ALA A 355 12.69 -12.44 -27.10
C ALA A 355 11.57 -12.81 -28.08
N CYS A 356 10.41 -12.15 -27.97
CA CYS A 356 9.33 -12.34 -28.93
C CYS A 356 9.71 -11.86 -30.33
N GLU A 357 10.36 -10.71 -30.45
CA GLU A 357 10.82 -10.20 -31.77
C GLU A 357 11.81 -11.18 -32.44
N SER A 358 12.79 -11.69 -31.64
CA SER A 358 13.72 -12.71 -32.14
C SER A 358 13.01 -13.99 -32.58
N ALA A 359 12.12 -14.53 -31.75
CA ALA A 359 11.36 -15.72 -32.06
C ALA A 359 10.43 -15.53 -33.32
N ALA A 360 9.92 -14.32 -33.52
CA ALA A 360 9.13 -13.96 -34.68
C ALA A 360 9.98 -13.98 -35.95
N GLN A 361 11.19 -13.44 -35.91
CA GLN A 361 12.15 -13.47 -37.02
C GLN A 361 12.52 -14.92 -37.40
N ASP A 362 12.80 -15.76 -36.39
CA ASP A 362 13.17 -17.18 -36.59
C ASP A 362 12.07 -17.98 -37.32
N ILE A 363 10.81 -17.59 -37.22
CA ILE A 363 9.69 -18.22 -37.88
C ILE A 363 9.20 -17.46 -39.14
N GLY A 364 9.95 -16.45 -39.58
CA GLY A 364 9.69 -15.72 -40.82
C GLY A 364 8.55 -14.71 -40.75
N ILE A 365 8.34 -14.10 -39.58
CA ILE A 365 7.41 -12.97 -39.39
C ILE A 365 8.15 -11.67 -39.73
N GLU A 366 7.58 -10.85 -40.57
CA GLU A 366 8.13 -9.57 -41.02
C GLU A 366 7.53 -8.38 -40.26
N ARG A 367 6.29 -8.51 -39.77
CA ARG A 367 5.57 -7.44 -39.06
C ARG A 367 4.88 -7.99 -37.83
N LEU A 368 5.08 -7.30 -36.70
CA LEU A 368 4.41 -7.63 -35.44
C LEU A 368 3.38 -6.56 -35.10
N TYR A 369 2.14 -6.99 -34.91
CA TYR A 369 1.03 -6.18 -34.41
C TYR A 369 0.77 -6.44 -32.94
N LEU A 370 0.21 -5.47 -32.23
CA LEU A 370 -0.29 -5.65 -30.89
C LEU A 370 -1.39 -4.64 -30.54
N LEU A 371 -2.21 -4.95 -29.55
CA LEU A 371 -3.22 -4.06 -28.97
C LEU A 371 -2.86 -3.73 -27.53
N THR A 372 -2.93 -2.46 -27.15
CA THR A 372 -2.63 -2.02 -25.78
C THR A 372 -3.55 -0.87 -25.36
N THR A 373 -3.91 -0.87 -24.06
CA THR A 373 -4.63 0.24 -23.41
C THR A 373 -3.71 1.12 -22.58
N THR A 374 -2.58 0.57 -22.09
CA THR A 374 -1.75 1.24 -21.06
C THR A 374 -0.27 1.35 -21.44
N ALA A 375 0.23 0.50 -22.34
CA ALA A 375 1.67 0.40 -22.63
C ALA A 375 2.12 1.13 -23.92
N ARG A 376 1.27 2.02 -24.48
CA ARG A 376 1.54 2.68 -25.78
C ARG A 376 2.90 3.38 -25.79
N ASP A 377 3.13 4.31 -24.88
CA ASP A 377 4.34 5.13 -24.89
C ASP A 377 5.62 4.32 -24.60
N TYR A 378 5.47 3.24 -23.84
CA TYR A 378 6.54 2.27 -23.63
C TYR A 378 6.90 1.54 -24.93
N LEU A 379 5.92 1.07 -25.68
CA LEU A 379 6.13 0.34 -26.95
C LEU A 379 6.64 1.24 -28.07
N LEU A 380 6.22 2.51 -28.11
CA LEU A 380 6.78 3.50 -29.03
C LEU A 380 8.30 3.64 -28.84
N ARG A 381 8.80 3.64 -27.60
CA ARG A 381 10.25 3.66 -27.33
C ARG A 381 10.97 2.40 -27.79
N LEU A 382 10.27 1.28 -27.94
CA LEU A 382 10.80 0.03 -28.48
C LEU A 382 10.71 -0.05 -30.03
N GLY A 383 10.30 1.05 -30.69
CA GLY A 383 10.28 1.15 -32.15
C GLY A 383 8.96 0.69 -32.80
N TYR A 384 7.90 0.51 -32.00
CA TYR A 384 6.55 0.32 -32.55
C TYR A 384 5.96 1.67 -33.01
N ALA A 385 5.04 1.63 -33.95
CA ALA A 385 4.33 2.81 -34.45
C ALA A 385 2.82 2.60 -34.40
N ASP A 386 2.07 3.68 -34.08
CA ASP A 386 0.60 3.63 -34.10
C ASP A 386 0.10 3.37 -35.55
N VAL A 387 -0.91 2.50 -35.66
CA VAL A 387 -1.64 2.27 -36.90
C VAL A 387 -3.14 2.19 -36.63
N ALA A 388 -3.94 2.47 -37.65
CA ALA A 388 -5.37 2.25 -37.54
C ALA A 388 -5.65 0.74 -37.39
N ARG A 389 -6.58 0.37 -36.49
CA ARG A 389 -6.91 -1.04 -36.19
C ARG A 389 -7.39 -1.77 -37.42
N GLU A 390 -8.08 -1.04 -38.31
CA GLU A 390 -8.61 -1.52 -39.59
C GLU A 390 -7.52 -1.79 -40.63
N SER A 391 -6.33 -1.21 -40.47
CA SER A 391 -5.19 -1.40 -41.38
C SER A 391 -4.38 -2.67 -41.08
N ALA A 392 -4.69 -3.37 -40.00
CA ALA A 392 -4.09 -4.67 -39.73
C ALA A 392 -4.56 -5.71 -40.76
N PRO A 393 -3.70 -6.67 -41.14
CA PRO A 393 -4.05 -7.72 -42.09
C PRO A 393 -5.27 -8.54 -41.66
N ASP A 394 -6.03 -9.07 -42.63
CA ASP A 394 -7.25 -9.83 -42.36
C ASP A 394 -7.04 -10.99 -41.39
N GLY A 395 -5.94 -11.74 -41.53
CA GLY A 395 -5.61 -12.82 -40.58
C GLY A 395 -5.46 -12.35 -39.15
N VAL A 396 -4.85 -11.18 -38.91
CA VAL A 396 -4.71 -10.58 -37.57
C VAL A 396 -6.05 -10.04 -37.08
N ARG A 397 -6.85 -9.41 -37.97
CA ARG A 397 -8.15 -8.84 -37.58
C ARG A 397 -9.19 -9.87 -37.18
N THR A 398 -9.08 -11.12 -37.68
CA THR A 398 -9.99 -12.21 -37.27
C THR A 398 -9.68 -12.80 -35.90
N HIS A 399 -8.56 -12.43 -35.28
CA HIS A 399 -8.21 -12.90 -33.94
C HIS A 399 -9.16 -12.35 -32.87
N PRO A 400 -9.53 -13.14 -31.82
CA PRO A 400 -10.45 -12.71 -30.73
C PRO A 400 -10.09 -11.38 -30.09
N GLN A 401 -8.81 -11.06 -29.95
CA GLN A 401 -8.37 -9.76 -29.41
C GLN A 401 -8.83 -8.58 -30.28
N PHE A 402 -8.88 -8.73 -31.58
CA PHE A 402 -9.41 -7.72 -32.51
C PHE A 402 -10.94 -7.72 -32.57
N GLN A 403 -11.57 -8.86 -32.28
CA GLN A 403 -13.02 -9.07 -32.38
C GLN A 403 -13.81 -8.74 -31.13
N GLY A 404 -13.16 -8.27 -30.05
CA GLY A 404 -13.86 -7.84 -28.84
C GLY A 404 -13.22 -8.23 -27.51
N LEU A 405 -12.21 -9.13 -27.50
CA LEU A 405 -11.49 -9.49 -26.30
C LEU A 405 -10.69 -8.29 -25.74
N CYS A 406 -10.15 -7.43 -26.63
CA CYS A 406 -9.57 -6.14 -26.25
C CYS A 406 -10.58 -5.01 -26.53
N PRO A 407 -10.74 -4.06 -25.59
CA PRO A 407 -11.71 -2.97 -25.74
C PRO A 407 -11.43 -2.11 -27.00
N ALA A 408 -12.47 -1.44 -27.50
CA ALA A 408 -12.36 -0.56 -28.67
C ALA A 408 -11.36 0.60 -28.47
N SER A 409 -11.11 1.00 -27.21
CA SER A 409 -10.14 2.02 -26.84
C SER A 409 -8.68 1.56 -26.94
N ALA A 410 -8.41 0.25 -27.10
CA ALA A 410 -7.07 -0.27 -27.25
C ALA A 410 -6.42 0.23 -28.54
N ARG A 411 -5.23 0.82 -28.42
CA ARG A 411 -4.43 1.28 -29.55
C ARG A 411 -3.79 0.09 -30.25
N CYS A 412 -3.80 0.15 -31.57
CA CYS A 412 -3.08 -0.82 -32.41
C CYS A 412 -1.71 -0.26 -32.77
N LEU A 413 -0.67 -1.05 -32.53
CA LEU A 413 0.70 -0.70 -32.90
C LEU A 413 1.29 -1.78 -33.79
N VAL A 414 2.25 -1.39 -34.63
CA VAL A 414 2.99 -2.29 -35.53
C VAL A 414 4.49 -1.99 -35.46
N LYS A 415 5.30 -3.03 -35.58
CA LYS A 415 6.74 -2.94 -35.82
C LYS A 415 7.12 -3.84 -36.97
N ARG A 416 7.91 -3.32 -37.95
CA ARG A 416 8.56 -4.12 -38.96
C ARG A 416 9.84 -4.69 -38.40
N LEU A 417 9.99 -6.00 -38.47
CA LEU A 417 11.22 -6.70 -38.10
C LEU A 417 12.22 -6.62 -39.26
N GLN A 418 13.49 -6.43 -38.97
CA GLN A 418 14.56 -6.35 -39.96
C GLN A 418 15.24 -7.71 -40.14
#